data_bd513c594348e12b8d3009e0e2fcaab8
#
_entry.id   bd513c594348e12b8d3009e0e2fcaab8
#
_cell.length_a   1.000
_cell.length_b   1.000
_cell.length_c   1.000
_cell.angle_alpha   90.00
_cell.angle_beta   90.00
_cell.angle_gamma   90.00
#
_symmetry.space_group_name_H-M   'P 1'
#
loop_
_entity.id
_entity.type
_entity.pdbx_description
1 polymer ?
#
loop_
_entity_poly.entity_id
_entity_poly.type
_entity_poly.pdbx_seq_one_letter_code
_entity_poly.pdbx_strand_id
1 'polypeptide(L)'
;MKKTYCGKIGYEFMHISNPDERMWFRDRIEQDKNALQFTKNGKEAILNKLVQAEGFEKFLATKYVGTKRFGLDGGESLIPALEQIIKIGGQNNIKEVKIGMSHRGRLNVLANVLQKSYKRIFNEFAGEFSSDTEDSAGAVSYTHLTLPTKRSV
;
A
#
# COMPACT_ATOMS: atom_id res chain seq x y z
N MET A 1 -1.58 -20.31 -21.42
CA MET A 1 -0.58 -19.33 -21.89
C MET A 1 -1.20 -18.02 -22.40
N LYS A 2 -1.99 -17.94 -23.50
CA LYS A 2 -2.54 -16.63 -23.95
C LYS A 2 -3.33 -15.88 -22.88
N LYS A 3 -4.18 -16.52 -22.08
CA LYS A 3 -4.93 -15.88 -20.99
C LYS A 3 -4.02 -15.38 -19.86
N THR A 4 -2.91 -16.02 -19.63
CA THR A 4 -1.96 -15.69 -18.57
C THR A 4 -1.09 -14.52 -18.96
N TYR A 5 -0.41 -14.60 -20.10
CA TYR A 5 0.63 -13.63 -20.48
C TYR A 5 0.15 -12.53 -21.44
N CYS A 6 -0.99 -12.72 -22.09
CA CYS A 6 -1.58 -11.73 -23.00
C CYS A 6 -2.84 -11.07 -22.39
N GLY A 7 -2.98 -11.12 -21.08
CA GLY A 7 -4.07 -10.51 -20.33
C GLY A 7 -3.78 -9.02 -20.01
N LYS A 8 -4.49 -8.52 -18.99
CA LYS A 8 -4.35 -7.13 -18.52
C LYS A 8 -3.24 -6.95 -17.47
N ILE A 9 -2.60 -8.03 -17.04
CA ILE A 9 -1.54 -8.04 -16.03
C ILE A 9 -0.26 -8.48 -16.71
N GLY A 10 0.80 -7.67 -16.58
CA GLY A 10 2.16 -8.04 -16.95
C GLY A 10 2.88 -8.71 -15.79
N TYR A 11 3.66 -9.75 -16.08
CA TYR A 11 4.46 -10.46 -15.08
C TYR A 11 5.94 -10.30 -15.41
N GLU A 12 6.67 -9.66 -14.51
CA GLU A 12 8.10 -9.38 -14.67
C GLU A 12 8.92 -10.19 -13.67
N PHE A 13 9.34 -11.40 -14.06
CA PHE A 13 10.15 -12.28 -13.22
C PHE A 13 11.37 -12.87 -13.95
N MET A 14 11.52 -12.61 -15.25
CA MET A 14 12.61 -13.19 -16.05
C MET A 14 13.98 -12.62 -15.70
N HIS A 15 14.04 -11.48 -15.01
CA HIS A 15 15.27 -10.88 -14.50
C HIS A 15 15.85 -11.58 -13.26
N ILE A 16 15.09 -12.48 -12.63
CA ILE A 16 15.53 -13.24 -11.47
C ILE A 16 16.65 -14.20 -11.90
N SER A 17 17.84 -14.04 -11.31
CA SER A 17 19.02 -14.82 -11.69
C SER A 17 18.95 -16.27 -11.23
N ASN A 18 18.32 -16.52 -10.07
CA ASN A 18 18.17 -17.87 -9.53
C ASN A 18 17.13 -18.67 -10.35
N PRO A 19 17.52 -19.81 -10.98
CA PRO A 19 16.61 -20.60 -11.80
C PRO A 19 15.44 -21.18 -11.02
N ASP A 20 15.66 -21.60 -9.78
CA ASP A 20 14.63 -22.26 -8.96
C ASP A 20 13.55 -21.25 -8.55
N GLU A 21 13.95 -20.05 -8.15
CA GLU A 21 13.01 -18.95 -7.87
C GLU A 21 12.22 -18.56 -9.12
N ARG A 22 12.89 -18.46 -10.26
CA ARG A 22 12.24 -18.14 -11.53
C ARG A 22 11.24 -19.21 -11.96
N MET A 23 11.58 -20.49 -11.79
CA MET A 23 10.67 -21.62 -12.03
C MET A 23 9.47 -21.57 -11.10
N TRP A 24 9.69 -21.26 -9.81
CA TRP A 24 8.61 -21.14 -8.84
C TRP A 24 7.60 -20.07 -9.25
N PHE A 25 8.07 -18.88 -9.67
CA PHE A 25 7.18 -17.80 -10.16
C PHE A 25 6.41 -18.24 -11.41
N ARG A 26 7.10 -18.85 -12.38
CA ARG A 26 6.46 -19.36 -13.60
C ARG A 26 5.34 -20.34 -13.26
N ASP A 27 5.65 -21.35 -12.47
CA ASP A 27 4.71 -22.41 -12.12
C ASP A 27 3.51 -21.83 -11.36
N ARG A 28 3.75 -20.89 -10.45
CA ARG A 28 2.70 -20.19 -9.71
C ARG A 28 1.78 -19.39 -10.62
N ILE A 29 2.34 -18.63 -11.56
CA ILE A 29 1.59 -17.80 -12.50
C ILE A 29 0.81 -18.67 -13.50
N GLU A 30 1.40 -19.78 -13.97
CA GLU A 30 0.78 -20.67 -14.96
C GLU A 30 -0.27 -21.62 -14.35
N GLN A 31 -0.10 -22.00 -13.09
CA GLN A 31 -1.05 -22.84 -12.35
C GLN A 31 -2.30 -22.08 -11.93
N ASP A 32 -2.21 -20.77 -11.73
CA ASP A 32 -3.32 -19.94 -11.29
C ASP A 32 -4.31 -19.68 -12.46
N LYS A 33 -4.87 -20.78 -12.97
CA LYS A 33 -5.88 -20.77 -14.05
C LYS A 33 -7.19 -20.16 -13.63
N ASN A 34 -7.40 -19.96 -12.33
CA ASN A 34 -8.57 -19.32 -11.76
C ASN A 34 -8.20 -17.86 -11.48
N ALA A 35 -8.74 -16.97 -12.27
CA ALA A 35 -8.75 -15.55 -11.92
C ALA A 35 -9.13 -15.43 -10.43
N LEU A 36 -8.32 -14.69 -9.66
CA LEU A 36 -8.55 -14.45 -8.24
C LEU A 36 -10.02 -14.12 -8.00
N GLN A 37 -10.75 -15.09 -7.47
CA GLN A 37 -12.16 -14.88 -7.13
C GLN A 37 -12.20 -14.29 -5.73
N PHE A 38 -12.39 -12.99 -5.66
CA PHE A 38 -12.65 -12.33 -4.39
C PHE A 38 -14.02 -12.73 -3.86
N THR A 39 -14.09 -13.06 -2.58
CA THR A 39 -15.36 -13.21 -1.87
C THR A 39 -16.12 -11.87 -1.86
N LYS A 40 -17.43 -11.89 -1.57
CA LYS A 40 -18.21 -10.66 -1.43
C LYS A 40 -17.56 -9.71 -0.43
N ASN A 41 -17.22 -10.20 0.77
CA ASN A 41 -16.57 -9.41 1.82
C ASN A 41 -15.20 -8.87 1.38
N GLY A 42 -14.44 -9.65 0.59
CA GLY A 42 -13.15 -9.20 0.02
C GLY A 42 -13.34 -8.03 -0.95
N LYS A 43 -14.35 -8.09 -1.81
CA LYS A 43 -14.68 -6.98 -2.73
C LYS A 43 -15.13 -5.72 -1.98
N GLU A 44 -15.96 -5.87 -0.94
CA GLU A 44 -16.41 -4.77 -0.09
C GLU A 44 -15.24 -4.13 0.65
N ALA A 45 -14.32 -4.93 1.19
CA ALA A 45 -13.11 -4.42 1.84
C ALA A 45 -12.23 -3.60 0.88
N ILE A 46 -12.01 -4.11 -0.34
CA ILE A 46 -11.27 -3.38 -1.39
C ILE A 46 -11.97 -2.08 -1.73
N LEU A 47 -13.30 -2.12 -1.97
CA LEU A 47 -14.07 -0.93 -2.29
C LEU A 47 -13.98 0.12 -1.18
N ASN A 48 -14.12 -0.28 0.08
CA ASN A 48 -13.99 0.63 1.22
C ASN A 48 -12.63 1.32 1.24
N LYS A 49 -11.54 0.59 0.96
CA LYS A 49 -10.20 1.18 0.90
C LYS A 49 -10.02 2.13 -0.27
N LEU A 50 -10.59 1.83 -1.42
CA LEU A 50 -10.57 2.74 -2.56
C LEU A 50 -11.35 4.03 -2.27
N VAL A 51 -12.53 3.92 -1.65
CA VAL A 51 -13.34 5.09 -1.25
C VAL A 51 -12.62 5.93 -0.19
N GLN A 52 -11.95 5.30 0.80
CA GLN A 52 -11.14 6.01 1.78
C GLN A 52 -9.97 6.76 1.12
N ALA A 53 -9.27 6.10 0.20
CA ALA A 53 -8.14 6.71 -0.50
C ALA A 53 -8.56 7.91 -1.33
N GLU A 54 -9.59 7.76 -2.15
CA GLU A 54 -10.12 8.84 -3.00
C GLU A 54 -10.74 9.96 -2.16
N GLY A 55 -11.50 9.63 -1.13
CA GLY A 55 -12.15 10.60 -0.25
C GLY A 55 -11.13 11.47 0.50
N PHE A 56 -10.03 10.87 0.98
CA PHE A 56 -8.94 11.59 1.60
C PHE A 56 -8.30 12.61 0.64
N GLU A 57 -8.00 12.20 -0.59
CA GLU A 57 -7.39 13.09 -1.58
C GLU A 57 -8.34 14.19 -2.05
N LYS A 58 -9.61 13.89 -2.24
CA LYS A 58 -10.65 14.90 -2.55
C LYS A 58 -10.79 15.93 -1.42
N PHE A 59 -10.77 15.48 -0.17
CA PHE A 59 -10.78 16.37 0.98
C PHE A 59 -9.57 17.30 0.99
N LEU A 60 -8.37 16.76 0.81
CA LEU A 60 -7.15 17.56 0.73
C LEU A 60 -7.19 18.55 -0.44
N ALA A 61 -7.72 18.13 -1.58
CA ALA A 61 -7.84 18.99 -2.76
C ALA A 61 -8.75 20.19 -2.50
N THR A 62 -9.82 19.99 -1.74
CA THR A 62 -10.78 21.04 -1.41
C THR A 62 -10.26 21.97 -0.31
N LYS A 63 -9.63 21.40 0.73
CA LYS A 63 -9.23 22.15 1.92
C LYS A 63 -7.89 22.85 1.77
N TYR A 64 -6.95 22.23 1.07
CA TYR A 64 -5.56 22.70 0.94
C TYR A 64 -5.21 22.99 -0.52
N VAL A 65 -5.92 23.95 -1.10
CA VAL A 65 -5.71 24.43 -2.47
C VAL A 65 -4.30 25.02 -2.59
N GLY A 66 -3.58 24.67 -3.64
CA GLY A 66 -2.23 25.20 -3.92
C GLY A 66 -1.07 24.53 -3.15
N THR A 67 -1.35 23.64 -2.20
CA THR A 67 -0.30 22.88 -1.50
C THR A 67 0.05 21.57 -2.22
N LYS A 68 1.27 21.06 -2.00
CA LYS A 68 1.69 19.76 -2.52
C LYS A 68 1.00 18.64 -1.75
N ARG A 69 0.01 17.99 -2.35
CA ARG A 69 -0.78 16.91 -1.73
C ARG A 69 -0.28 15.51 -2.04
N PHE A 70 0.60 15.37 -3.04
CA PHE A 70 1.18 14.10 -3.45
C PHE A 70 0.14 12.99 -3.73
N GLY A 71 -0.89 13.33 -4.52
CA GLY A 71 -2.00 12.44 -4.82
C GLY A 71 -1.61 11.17 -5.57
N LEU A 72 -2.42 10.14 -5.44
CA LEU A 72 -2.25 8.85 -6.13
C LEU A 72 -2.74 8.88 -7.57
N ASP A 73 -3.72 9.70 -7.87
CA ASP A 73 -4.35 9.93 -9.19
C ASP A 73 -4.22 8.75 -10.18
N GLY A 74 -5.17 7.83 -10.16
CA GLY A 74 -5.18 6.63 -11.00
C GLY A 74 -4.42 5.43 -10.41
N GLY A 75 -3.76 5.58 -9.27
CA GLY A 75 -3.03 4.52 -8.56
C GLY A 75 -3.65 4.11 -7.22
N GLU A 76 -4.93 4.39 -6.97
CA GLU A 76 -5.61 4.20 -5.70
C GLU A 76 -5.62 2.73 -5.24
N SER A 77 -5.52 1.79 -6.19
CA SER A 77 -5.38 0.35 -5.90
C SER A 77 -4.10 -0.01 -5.14
N LEU A 78 -3.11 0.90 -5.07
CA LEU A 78 -1.93 0.73 -4.22
C LEU A 78 -2.31 0.57 -2.74
N ILE A 79 -3.33 1.27 -2.27
CA ILE A 79 -3.74 1.24 -0.86
C ILE A 79 -4.23 -0.16 -0.42
N PRO A 80 -5.23 -0.78 -1.08
CA PRO A 80 -5.63 -2.14 -0.73
C PRO A 80 -4.54 -3.18 -1.03
N ALA A 81 -3.66 -2.94 -2.02
CA ALA A 81 -2.56 -3.85 -2.32
C ALA A 81 -1.53 -3.89 -1.19
N LEU A 82 -1.07 -2.73 -0.70
CA LEU A 82 -0.14 -2.66 0.43
C LEU A 82 -0.73 -3.26 1.71
N GLU A 83 -2.00 -2.97 2.00
CA GLU A 83 -2.67 -3.56 3.16
C GLU A 83 -2.70 -5.10 3.06
N GLN A 84 -2.99 -5.65 1.89
CA GLN A 84 -3.00 -7.08 1.68
C GLN A 84 -1.59 -7.70 1.81
N ILE A 85 -0.55 -7.03 1.31
CA ILE A 85 0.84 -7.46 1.47
C ILE A 85 1.22 -7.53 2.95
N ILE A 86 0.93 -6.48 3.71
CA ILE A 86 1.21 -6.41 5.16
C ILE A 86 0.45 -7.50 5.91
N LYS A 87 -0.84 -7.69 5.59
CA LYS A 87 -1.68 -8.73 6.21
C LYS A 87 -1.13 -10.14 5.94
N ILE A 88 -0.79 -10.45 4.70
CA ILE A 88 -0.21 -11.75 4.34
C ILE A 88 1.17 -11.91 4.98
N GLY A 89 1.97 -10.85 5.01
CA GLY A 89 3.27 -10.84 5.68
C GLY A 89 3.14 -11.24 7.16
N GLY A 90 2.21 -10.62 7.90
CA GLY A 90 1.92 -10.96 9.28
C GLY A 90 1.46 -12.40 9.48
N GLN A 91 0.62 -12.92 8.56
CA GLN A 91 0.19 -14.32 8.58
C GLN A 91 1.35 -15.31 8.36
N ASN A 92 2.38 -14.90 7.63
CA ASN A 92 3.59 -15.67 7.35
C ASN A 92 4.74 -15.38 8.33
N ASN A 93 4.44 -14.83 9.50
CA ASN A 93 5.40 -14.54 10.56
C ASN A 93 6.50 -13.53 10.19
N ILE A 94 6.27 -12.68 9.20
CA ILE A 94 7.12 -11.52 8.94
C ILE A 94 6.91 -10.55 10.10
N LYS A 95 7.98 -10.19 10.79
CA LYS A 95 7.93 -9.34 11.99
C LYS A 95 8.07 -7.86 11.65
N GLU A 96 8.72 -7.56 10.55
CA GLU A 96 9.09 -6.20 10.19
C GLU A 96 8.90 -5.97 8.69
N VAL A 97 8.32 -4.83 8.33
CA VAL A 97 8.20 -4.37 6.95
C VAL A 97 8.78 -2.95 6.86
N LYS A 98 9.72 -2.76 5.95
CA LYS A 98 10.29 -1.44 5.61
C LYS A 98 9.69 -0.95 4.31
N ILE A 99 9.06 0.22 4.34
CA ILE A 99 8.42 0.81 3.18
C ILE A 99 9.22 2.05 2.74
N GLY A 100 9.84 1.98 1.56
CA GLY A 100 10.42 3.13 0.88
C GLY A 100 9.38 3.72 -0.06
N MET A 101 9.13 5.02 0.03
CA MET A 101 8.12 5.69 -0.77
C MET A 101 8.69 6.89 -1.55
N SER A 102 8.26 7.02 -2.82
CA SER A 102 8.39 8.27 -3.55
C SER A 102 7.37 9.30 -3.04
N HIS A 103 7.31 10.46 -3.68
CA HIS A 103 6.32 11.49 -3.30
C HIS A 103 4.88 11.12 -3.65
N ARG A 104 4.62 10.36 -4.73
CA ARG A 104 3.28 10.02 -5.19
C ARG A 104 2.55 9.12 -4.18
N GLY A 105 1.41 9.58 -3.71
CA GLY A 105 0.55 8.85 -2.77
C GLY A 105 1.08 8.73 -1.35
N ARG A 106 2.20 9.36 -1.01
CA ARG A 106 2.84 9.23 0.30
C ARG A 106 1.90 9.52 1.47
N LEU A 107 1.15 10.60 1.41
CA LEU A 107 0.22 10.97 2.48
C LEU A 107 -0.92 9.97 2.61
N ASN A 108 -1.40 9.44 1.49
CA ASN A 108 -2.45 8.43 1.48
C ASN A 108 -1.98 7.11 2.11
N VAL A 109 -0.75 6.68 1.80
CA VAL A 109 -0.15 5.49 2.44
C VAL A 109 0.02 5.72 3.94
N LEU A 110 0.53 6.88 4.36
CA LEU A 110 0.67 7.23 5.78
C LEU A 110 -0.67 7.18 6.51
N ALA A 111 -1.73 7.72 5.92
CA ALA A 111 -3.05 7.78 6.53
C ALA A 111 -3.76 6.41 6.51
N ASN A 112 -3.93 5.81 5.33
CA ASN A 112 -4.85 4.69 5.12
C ASN A 112 -4.19 3.31 5.24
N VAL A 113 -2.86 3.23 5.17
CA VAL A 113 -2.11 1.97 5.38
C VAL A 113 -1.43 1.97 6.74
N LEU A 114 -0.65 3.02 7.05
CA LEU A 114 0.13 3.11 8.29
C LEU A 114 -0.63 3.77 9.46
N GLN A 115 -1.88 4.17 9.23
CA GLN A 115 -2.81 4.70 10.23
C GLN A 115 -2.28 5.94 10.98
N LYS A 116 -1.45 6.77 10.32
CA LYS A 116 -1.08 8.07 10.85
C LYS A 116 -2.33 8.92 11.01
N SER A 117 -2.53 9.52 12.18
CA SER A 117 -3.76 10.26 12.46
C SER A 117 -3.91 11.46 11.52
N TYR A 118 -5.12 11.69 11.03
CA TYR A 118 -5.43 12.84 10.19
C TYR A 118 -5.09 14.18 10.87
N LYS A 119 -5.28 14.27 12.20
CA LYS A 119 -4.92 15.44 12.98
C LYS A 119 -3.44 15.79 12.83
N ARG A 120 -2.54 14.81 12.91
CA ARG A 120 -1.10 15.05 12.72
C ARG A 120 -0.79 15.50 11.30
N ILE A 121 -1.41 14.87 10.30
CA ILE A 121 -1.22 15.25 8.90
C ILE A 121 -1.70 16.69 8.66
N PHE A 122 -2.85 17.09 9.22
CA PHE A 122 -3.39 18.43 9.04
C PHE A 122 -2.61 19.50 9.79
N ASN A 123 -2.07 19.19 10.97
CA ASN A 123 -1.17 20.08 11.69
C ASN A 123 0.13 20.34 10.90
N GLU A 124 0.67 19.30 10.24
CA GLU A 124 1.83 19.46 9.37
C GLU A 124 1.52 20.39 8.17
N PHE A 125 0.31 20.33 7.59
CA PHE A 125 -0.13 21.29 6.56
C PHE A 125 -0.30 22.70 7.09
N ALA A 126 -0.70 22.86 8.36
CA ALA A 126 -0.82 24.16 9.01
C ALA A 126 0.53 24.77 9.45
N GLY A 127 1.63 24.00 9.34
CA GLY A 127 2.95 24.43 9.81
C GLY A 127 3.14 24.30 11.31
N GLU A 128 2.22 23.66 12.00
CA GLU A 128 2.31 23.37 13.44
C GLU A 128 3.13 22.09 13.65
N PHE A 129 4.45 22.24 13.70
CA PHE A 129 5.34 21.14 14.05
C PHE A 129 5.38 20.99 15.57
N SER A 130 4.83 19.88 16.10
CA SER A 130 5.07 19.51 17.49
C SER A 130 6.52 19.04 17.64
N SER A 131 7.30 19.69 18.49
CA SER A 131 8.72 19.42 18.75
C SER A 131 9.01 18.08 19.44
N ASP A 132 7.98 17.28 19.76
CA ASP A 132 8.10 16.16 20.68
C ASP A 132 8.30 14.79 20.03
N THR A 133 8.56 14.70 18.74
CA THR A 133 8.89 13.41 18.13
C THR A 133 9.93 13.57 17.01
N GLU A 134 10.99 12.78 17.08
CA GLU A 134 12.04 12.64 16.05
C GLU A 134 11.51 12.28 14.64
N ASP A 135 10.21 11.97 14.52
CA ASP A 135 9.50 11.68 13.28
C ASP A 135 8.99 12.93 12.51
N SER A 136 9.30 14.14 12.98
CA SER A 136 8.77 15.38 12.40
C SER A 136 9.54 15.90 11.16
N ALA A 137 10.54 15.18 10.70
CA ALA A 137 11.17 15.54 9.43
C ALA A 137 10.24 15.20 8.27
N GLY A 138 9.48 16.17 7.81
CA GLY A 138 8.47 16.08 6.75
C GLY A 138 8.94 15.59 5.39
N ALA A 139 10.04 14.85 5.34
CA ALA A 139 10.63 14.32 4.12
C ALA A 139 11.25 12.91 4.30
N VAL A 140 11.02 12.22 5.41
CA VAL A 140 11.59 10.87 5.54
C VAL A 140 10.78 9.90 4.69
N SER A 141 11.40 9.36 3.66
CA SER A 141 10.81 8.42 2.71
C SER A 141 10.66 6.99 3.26
N TYR A 142 11.04 6.76 4.52
CA TYR A 142 11.05 5.44 5.13
C TYR A 142 10.19 5.43 6.38
N THR A 143 9.28 4.48 6.45
CA THR A 143 8.51 4.19 7.65
C THR A 143 8.76 2.76 8.07
N HIS A 144 8.95 2.56 9.38
CA HIS A 144 9.14 1.26 9.99
C HIS A 144 7.83 0.78 10.61
N LEU A 145 7.37 -0.39 10.23
CA LEU A 145 6.16 -1.00 10.73
C LEU A 145 6.48 -2.33 11.40
N THR A 146 6.25 -2.44 12.70
CA THR A 146 6.26 -3.71 13.40
C THR A 146 4.89 -4.37 13.29
N LEU A 147 4.87 -5.59 12.75
CA LEU A 147 3.62 -6.35 12.65
C LEU A 147 3.30 -7.01 13.99
N PRO A 148 2.01 -6.98 14.42
CA PRO A 148 1.62 -7.66 15.64
C PRO A 148 1.86 -9.17 15.48
N THR A 149 2.60 -9.74 16.43
CA THR A 149 2.71 -11.19 16.56
C THR A 149 1.32 -11.77 16.81
N LYS A 150 0.96 -12.85 16.12
CA LYS A 150 -0.30 -13.57 16.39
C LYS A 150 -0.43 -13.81 17.89
N ARG A 151 -1.43 -13.19 18.54
CA ARG A 151 -1.96 -13.75 19.77
C ARG A 151 -2.73 -15.00 19.35
N SER A 152 -2.18 -16.17 19.68
CA SER A 152 -2.95 -17.40 19.69
C SER A 152 -4.11 -17.24 20.66
N VAL A 153 -5.31 -17.32 20.16
CA VAL A 153 -6.52 -17.62 20.93
C VAL A 153 -6.71 -19.12 20.85
#